data_f4fa32ef603ec85b0ddaf2c709b4782b
#
_entry.id   f4fa32ef603ec85b0ddaf2c709b4782b
#
_cell.length_a   1.000
_cell.length_b   1.000
_cell.length_c   1.000
_cell.angle_alpha   90.00
_cell.angle_beta   90.00
_cell.angle_gamma   90.00
#
_symmetry.space_group_name_H-M   'P 1'
#
loop_
_entity.id
_entity.type
_entity.pdbx_description
1 polymer ?
#
loop_
_entity_poly.entity_id
_entity_poly.type
_entity_poly.pdbx_seq_one_letter_code
_entity_poly.pdbx_strand_id
1 'polypeptide(L)'
;MTFNDRAGFFFFFFLGGGDIKTIRYLDMFAGIGGFREGLTRAGDFVCVGHCEIDKHADRSYRALFDMEGEWFLDDIRKADPADLPDFDLLCGGFPCQSFSIAGSRGGFDDPRGTLFFELARLAEARHPKYWLAENVPGLLDHDGGRTFAAILREMEKLGYFVEWQVLNSADFGVPQARKRVYLIGYLDERCRGKIFPFTEGAGAPAVQPRPAEAAAQIKCATKKGYQTARVGDSIDLSYATSNTRRGRVGHGIAHTLTACGKQGTLCFVDLNADPKLTENARCLTTRQDNGIHRHKGEVSGVLQGGRIRRLTPRECLRLQGWADDRIDKILVVSSERQAYRQAGNGVTVNVVEAIGKRLAAIDAELCGG
;
A
#
# COMPACT_ATOMS: atom_id res chain seq x y z
N MET A 1 59.28 -13.24 -2.72
CA MET A 1 58.12 -14.08 -3.04
C MET A 1 56.90 -13.19 -3.01
N THR A 2 56.46 -12.80 -4.18
CA THR A 2 55.41 -11.84 -4.46
C THR A 2 54.12 -12.62 -4.70
N PHE A 3 53.05 -12.39 -3.90
CA PHE A 3 51.71 -12.85 -4.21
C PHE A 3 50.91 -11.73 -4.88
N ASN A 4 50.48 -12.03 -6.07
CA ASN A 4 49.75 -11.15 -6.96
C ASN A 4 48.25 -11.58 -6.90
N ASP A 5 47.40 -10.82 -6.21
CA ASP A 5 45.94 -11.04 -6.21
C ASP A 5 45.33 -10.14 -7.29
N ARG A 6 44.98 -10.76 -8.41
CA ARG A 6 44.12 -10.17 -9.44
C ARG A 6 42.67 -10.55 -9.13
N ALA A 7 41.90 -9.62 -8.55
CA ALA A 7 40.44 -9.69 -8.54
C ALA A 7 39.93 -9.48 -9.97
N GLY A 8 39.39 -10.54 -10.56
CA GLY A 8 38.77 -10.52 -11.87
C GLY A 8 37.44 -9.81 -11.84
N PHE A 9 37.37 -8.64 -12.44
CA PHE A 9 36.11 -8.01 -12.83
C PHE A 9 35.45 -8.85 -13.94
N PHE A 10 34.36 -9.58 -13.67
CA PHE A 10 33.55 -10.18 -14.69
C PHE A 10 32.67 -9.08 -15.32
N PHE A 11 33.09 -8.55 -16.45
CA PHE A 11 32.28 -7.81 -17.38
C PHE A 11 31.29 -8.79 -18.06
N PHE A 12 30.03 -8.80 -17.68
CA PHE A 12 29.00 -9.41 -18.49
C PHE A 12 28.69 -8.47 -19.68
N PHE A 13 29.25 -8.81 -20.84
CA PHE A 13 28.79 -8.24 -22.10
C PHE A 13 27.40 -8.83 -22.41
N PHE A 14 26.35 -8.04 -22.22
CA PHE A 14 25.05 -8.29 -22.83
C PHE A 14 25.12 -7.84 -24.30
N LEU A 15 25.14 -8.79 -25.22
CA LEU A 15 24.94 -8.58 -26.65
C LEU A 15 23.43 -8.43 -26.91
N GLY A 16 23.01 -7.28 -27.40
CA GLY A 16 21.77 -7.08 -28.14
C GLY A 16 20.53 -6.73 -27.29
N GLY A 17 20.33 -5.46 -27.03
CA GLY A 17 19.08 -4.91 -26.56
C GLY A 17 19.16 -3.40 -26.72
N GLY A 18 18.18 -2.80 -27.40
CA GLY A 18 17.99 -1.35 -27.40
C GLY A 18 18.05 -0.84 -25.96
N ASP A 19 18.55 0.37 -25.74
CA ASP A 19 18.61 1.02 -24.43
C ASP A 19 17.23 0.96 -23.78
N ILE A 20 17.05 0.08 -22.79
CA ILE A 20 15.82 0.05 -21.97
C ILE A 20 15.81 1.39 -21.24
N LYS A 21 14.96 2.29 -21.70
CA LYS A 21 14.86 3.63 -21.15
C LYS A 21 14.23 3.54 -19.77
N THR A 22 15.01 3.79 -18.74
CA THR A 22 14.57 3.80 -17.35
C THR A 22 13.60 4.96 -17.10
N ILE A 23 12.45 4.70 -16.49
CA ILE A 23 11.48 5.72 -16.08
C ILE A 23 11.99 6.40 -14.81
N ARG A 24 12.32 7.68 -14.91
CA ARG A 24 12.74 8.51 -13.77
C ARG A 24 11.51 9.06 -13.07
N TYR A 25 11.44 9.03 -11.76
CA TYR A 25 10.25 9.50 -11.04
C TYR A 25 10.55 10.29 -9.78
N LEU A 26 9.58 11.15 -9.42
CA LEU A 26 9.50 11.85 -8.13
C LEU A 26 8.42 11.20 -7.26
N ASP A 27 8.77 10.90 -5.98
CA ASP A 27 7.89 10.31 -4.97
C ASP A 27 7.38 11.40 -4.02
N MET A 28 6.18 11.90 -4.27
CA MET A 28 5.56 12.98 -3.48
C MET A 28 4.64 12.40 -2.40
N PHE A 29 4.66 13.00 -1.21
CA PHE A 29 4.00 12.45 -0.01
C PHE A 29 4.50 11.04 0.28
N ALA A 30 5.81 10.85 0.17
CA ALA A 30 6.48 9.58 0.04
C ALA A 30 6.25 8.61 1.21
N GLY A 31 5.89 9.13 2.40
CA GLY A 31 5.73 8.31 3.59
C GLY A 31 7.03 7.57 3.91
N ILE A 32 6.94 6.26 4.01
CA ILE A 32 8.12 5.39 4.17
C ILE A 32 8.62 4.82 2.83
N GLY A 33 8.14 5.34 1.69
CA GLY A 33 8.57 4.92 0.35
C GLY A 33 7.82 3.72 -0.23
N GLY A 34 6.52 3.61 0.03
CA GLY A 34 5.72 2.51 -0.53
C GLY A 34 5.64 2.53 -2.05
N PHE A 35 5.56 3.71 -2.68
CA PHE A 35 5.68 3.86 -4.13
C PHE A 35 7.08 3.44 -4.59
N ARG A 36 8.13 3.95 -3.91
CA ARG A 36 9.51 3.62 -4.26
C ARG A 36 9.79 2.12 -4.22
N GLU A 37 9.39 1.45 -3.14
CA GLU A 37 9.56 0.01 -3.01
C GLU A 37 8.82 -0.76 -4.11
N GLY A 38 7.58 -0.39 -4.40
CA GLY A 38 6.76 -1.04 -5.43
C GLY A 38 7.32 -0.83 -6.84
N LEU A 39 7.70 0.38 -7.20
CA LEU A 39 8.31 0.71 -8.49
C LEU A 39 9.69 0.05 -8.66
N THR A 40 10.52 0.02 -7.60
CA THR A 40 11.80 -0.71 -7.61
C THR A 40 11.59 -2.21 -7.91
N ARG A 41 10.55 -2.83 -7.35
CA ARG A 41 10.22 -4.24 -7.64
C ARG A 41 9.64 -4.44 -9.03
N ALA A 42 9.00 -3.42 -9.59
CA ALA A 42 8.50 -3.48 -10.95
C ALA A 42 9.64 -3.52 -12.00
N GLY A 43 10.83 -3.06 -11.66
CA GLY A 43 11.99 -2.93 -12.56
C GLY A 43 11.99 -1.57 -13.27
N ASP A 44 13.02 -1.25 -14.00
CA ASP A 44 13.16 -0.10 -14.92
C ASP A 44 12.69 1.29 -14.42
N PHE A 45 12.68 1.50 -13.09
CA PHE A 45 12.35 2.75 -12.44
C PHE A 45 13.49 3.27 -11.58
N VAL A 46 13.78 4.57 -11.67
CA VAL A 46 14.77 5.27 -10.84
C VAL A 46 14.13 6.44 -10.12
N CYS A 47 14.17 6.42 -8.79
CA CYS A 47 13.77 7.56 -7.99
C CYS A 47 14.82 8.67 -8.16
N VAL A 48 14.39 9.87 -8.51
CA VAL A 48 15.28 11.03 -8.65
C VAL A 48 15.05 12.08 -7.54
N GLY A 49 14.06 11.83 -6.69
CA GLY A 49 13.79 12.65 -5.54
C GLY A 49 12.48 12.33 -4.85
N HIS A 50 12.33 12.82 -3.62
CA HIS A 50 11.10 12.65 -2.85
C HIS A 50 10.74 13.88 -2.02
N CYS A 51 9.47 13.93 -1.62
CA CYS A 51 8.96 14.95 -0.69
C CYS A 51 8.15 14.29 0.42
N GLU A 52 8.50 14.58 1.70
CA GLU A 52 7.78 14.07 2.87
C GLU A 52 7.89 15.02 4.07
N ILE A 53 6.74 15.43 4.61
CA ILE A 53 6.66 16.39 5.71
C ILE A 53 6.78 15.74 7.10
N ASP A 54 6.41 14.46 7.23
CA ASP A 54 6.53 13.72 8.49
C ASP A 54 7.98 13.25 8.69
N LYS A 55 8.70 13.93 9.58
CA LYS A 55 10.11 13.62 9.91
C LYS A 55 10.35 12.18 10.35
N HIS A 56 9.33 11.50 10.91
CA HIS A 56 9.47 10.09 11.29
C HIS A 56 9.33 9.16 10.08
N ALA A 57 8.46 9.51 9.15
CA ALA A 57 8.34 8.79 7.89
C ALA A 57 9.60 8.97 7.04
N ASP A 58 10.09 10.20 6.88
CA ASP A 58 11.33 10.51 6.17
C ASP A 58 12.55 9.78 6.78
N ARG A 59 12.63 9.68 8.13
CA ARG A 59 13.70 8.90 8.77
C ARG A 59 13.65 7.42 8.36
N SER A 60 12.47 6.83 8.28
CA SER A 60 12.31 5.44 7.84
C SER A 60 12.63 5.29 6.36
N TYR A 61 12.23 6.27 5.54
CA TYR A 61 12.57 6.34 4.11
C TYR A 61 14.09 6.31 3.89
N ARG A 62 14.83 7.17 4.60
CA ARG A 62 16.31 7.24 4.56
C ARG A 62 17.01 6.00 5.10
N ALA A 63 16.38 5.25 6.01
CA ALA A 63 16.90 3.98 6.48
C ALA A 63 16.73 2.85 5.44
N LEU A 64 15.78 3.00 4.52
CA LEU A 64 15.47 2.01 3.49
C LEU A 64 16.25 2.22 2.20
N PHE A 65 16.47 3.47 1.82
CA PHE A 65 16.95 3.84 0.50
C PHE A 65 18.22 4.71 0.59
N ASP A 66 19.11 4.50 -0.37
CA ASP A 66 20.22 5.43 -0.60
C ASP A 66 19.66 6.68 -1.30
N MET A 67 20.05 7.84 -0.78
CA MET A 67 19.56 9.14 -1.20
C MET A 67 20.65 10.00 -1.85
N GLU A 68 21.83 9.43 -2.11
CA GLU A 68 22.93 10.17 -2.68
C GLU A 68 22.58 10.72 -4.07
N GLY A 69 22.70 12.04 -4.24
CA GLY A 69 22.40 12.72 -5.49
C GLY A 69 20.89 12.92 -5.79
N GLU A 70 19.98 12.51 -4.90
CA GLU A 70 18.54 12.70 -5.08
C GLU A 70 18.07 14.04 -4.54
N TRP A 71 17.07 14.63 -5.22
CA TRP A 71 16.40 15.82 -4.75
C TRP A 71 15.51 15.49 -3.53
N PHE A 72 15.50 16.37 -2.54
CA PHE A 72 14.66 16.24 -1.36
C PHE A 72 14.03 17.57 -0.94
N LEU A 73 12.76 17.51 -0.54
CA LEU A 73 12.06 18.64 0.09
C LEU A 73 11.11 18.13 1.20
N ASP A 74 10.99 18.90 2.29
CA ASP A 74 10.09 18.57 3.39
C ASP A 74 8.62 18.90 3.08
N ASP A 75 8.34 19.95 2.32
CA ASP A 75 6.98 20.44 2.07
C ASP A 75 6.78 20.81 0.59
N ILE A 76 5.91 20.07 -0.09
CA ILE A 76 5.62 20.25 -1.51
C ILE A 76 5.20 21.68 -1.89
N ARG A 77 4.59 22.41 -0.96
CA ARG A 77 4.18 23.82 -1.16
C ARG A 77 5.34 24.77 -1.39
N LYS A 78 6.54 24.37 -0.96
CA LYS A 78 7.79 25.11 -1.14
C LYS A 78 8.54 24.70 -2.41
N ALA A 79 8.07 23.67 -3.13
CA ALA A 79 8.76 23.16 -4.31
C ALA A 79 8.72 24.20 -5.43
N ASP A 80 9.90 24.64 -5.86
CA ASP A 80 10.04 25.36 -7.11
C ASP A 80 10.19 24.35 -8.26
N PRO A 81 9.30 24.38 -9.27
CA PRO A 81 9.43 23.50 -10.41
C PRO A 81 10.79 23.59 -11.14
N ALA A 82 11.45 24.75 -11.07
CA ALA A 82 12.76 24.95 -11.70
C ALA A 82 13.88 24.16 -11.02
N ASP A 83 13.75 23.88 -9.72
CA ASP A 83 14.74 23.13 -8.94
C ASP A 83 14.57 21.60 -9.06
N LEU A 84 13.48 21.14 -9.68
CA LEU A 84 13.23 19.71 -9.81
C LEU A 84 14.17 19.08 -10.84
N PRO A 85 14.73 17.89 -10.56
CA PRO A 85 15.44 17.12 -11.58
C PRO A 85 14.51 16.76 -12.74
N ASP A 86 15.04 16.29 -13.85
CA ASP A 86 14.23 15.75 -14.93
C ASP A 86 13.61 14.42 -14.49
N PHE A 87 12.31 14.23 -14.80
CA PHE A 87 11.57 13.01 -14.46
C PHE A 87 10.47 12.74 -15.49
N ASP A 88 10.11 11.46 -15.62
CA ASP A 88 9.08 10.97 -16.54
C ASP A 88 7.76 10.69 -15.82
N LEU A 89 7.80 10.39 -14.51
CA LEU A 89 6.64 10.03 -13.70
C LEU A 89 6.60 10.86 -12.41
N LEU A 90 5.45 11.47 -12.14
CA LEU A 90 5.13 12.09 -10.85
C LEU A 90 4.20 11.15 -10.08
N CYS A 91 4.62 10.62 -8.92
CA CYS A 91 3.74 9.77 -8.12
C CYS A 91 3.54 10.30 -6.71
N GLY A 92 2.39 9.94 -6.08
CA GLY A 92 2.14 10.31 -4.70
C GLY A 92 0.73 10.02 -4.19
N GLY A 93 0.64 9.67 -2.90
CA GLY A 93 -0.61 9.49 -2.17
C GLY A 93 -1.01 10.77 -1.45
N PHE A 94 -1.76 11.65 -2.09
CA PHE A 94 -2.14 12.92 -1.46
C PHE A 94 -3.25 12.74 -0.40
N PRO A 95 -3.23 13.49 0.73
CA PRO A 95 -4.22 13.34 1.79
C PRO A 95 -5.61 13.81 1.38
N CYS A 96 -6.64 12.98 1.68
CA CYS A 96 -8.04 13.25 1.35
C CYS A 96 -8.69 14.34 2.21
N GLN A 97 -8.10 14.71 3.36
CA GLN A 97 -8.73 15.58 4.37
C GLN A 97 -8.88 17.06 3.96
N SER A 98 -8.57 17.40 2.75
CA SER A 98 -8.32 18.77 2.31
C SER A 98 -9.25 19.31 1.23
N PHE A 99 -10.25 18.56 0.80
CA PHE A 99 -11.21 19.03 -0.19
C PHE A 99 -12.46 19.62 0.47
N SER A 100 -12.32 20.63 1.31
CA SER A 100 -13.45 21.43 1.72
C SER A 100 -13.74 22.49 0.64
N ILE A 101 -14.51 22.12 -0.36
CA ILE A 101 -15.16 23.07 -1.29
C ILE A 101 -16.29 23.82 -0.56
N ALA A 102 -16.52 23.57 0.72
CA ALA A 102 -17.53 24.21 1.55
C ALA A 102 -17.03 25.54 2.11
N GLY A 103 -16.83 26.51 1.23
CA GLY A 103 -16.65 27.92 1.55
C GLY A 103 -17.26 28.73 0.43
N SER A 104 -18.45 29.30 0.69
CA SER A 104 -19.12 30.22 -0.19
C SER A 104 -18.16 31.20 -0.88
N ARG A 105 -18.08 31.20 -2.20
CA ARG A 105 -17.66 32.26 -3.10
C ARG A 105 -16.22 32.82 -3.01
N GLY A 106 -15.28 32.17 -2.31
CA GLY A 106 -13.87 32.49 -2.34
C GLY A 106 -13.11 31.25 -2.81
N GLY A 107 -12.81 31.14 -4.11
CA GLY A 107 -12.06 30.01 -4.65
C GLY A 107 -10.70 29.88 -3.97
N PHE A 108 -10.16 28.67 -3.87
CA PHE A 108 -8.74 28.36 -3.63
C PHE A 108 -8.08 28.74 -2.30
N ASP A 109 -8.79 29.29 -1.30
CA ASP A 109 -8.17 29.85 -0.09
C ASP A 109 -8.12 28.90 1.13
N ASP A 110 -8.51 27.62 1.04
CA ASP A 110 -8.27 26.67 2.13
C ASP A 110 -6.90 25.99 1.93
N PRO A 111 -5.89 26.30 2.77
CA PRO A 111 -4.54 25.73 2.63
C PRO A 111 -4.48 24.20 2.75
N ARG A 112 -5.59 23.55 3.10
CA ARG A 112 -5.68 22.07 3.22
C ARG A 112 -6.27 21.40 1.98
N GLY A 113 -7.02 22.12 1.12
CA GLY A 113 -7.53 21.64 -0.18
C GLY A 113 -6.51 21.65 -1.30
N THR A 114 -5.32 22.17 -1.03
CA THR A 114 -4.32 22.57 -2.03
C THR A 114 -3.32 21.47 -2.41
N LEU A 115 -3.20 20.38 -1.63
CA LEU A 115 -2.09 19.44 -1.85
C LEU A 115 -2.18 18.65 -3.16
N PHE A 116 -3.38 18.33 -3.63
CA PHE A 116 -3.54 17.83 -5.00
C PHE A 116 -3.13 18.87 -6.05
N PHE A 117 -3.52 20.13 -5.83
CA PHE A 117 -3.17 21.22 -6.76
C PHE A 117 -1.67 21.54 -6.76
N GLU A 118 -0.95 21.21 -5.69
CA GLU A 118 0.52 21.26 -5.72
C GLU A 118 1.09 20.18 -6.66
N LEU A 119 0.54 18.95 -6.67
CA LEU A 119 0.91 17.95 -7.67
C LEU A 119 0.57 18.44 -9.09
N ALA A 120 -0.63 18.99 -9.28
CA ALA A 120 -1.05 19.53 -10.58
C ALA A 120 -0.13 20.69 -11.03
N ARG A 121 0.26 21.60 -10.14
CA ARG A 121 1.21 22.71 -10.41
C ARG A 121 2.57 22.19 -10.89
N LEU A 122 3.09 21.15 -10.23
CA LEU A 122 4.35 20.53 -10.65
C LEU A 122 4.20 19.81 -11.98
N ALA A 123 3.07 19.11 -12.19
CA ALA A 123 2.75 18.46 -13.47
C ALA A 123 2.58 19.47 -14.61
N GLU A 124 1.93 20.62 -14.36
CA GLU A 124 1.78 21.71 -15.33
C GLU A 124 3.12 22.30 -15.76
N ALA A 125 4.03 22.52 -14.80
CA ALA A 125 5.31 23.14 -15.08
C ALA A 125 6.32 22.21 -15.77
N ARG A 126 6.27 20.91 -15.49
CA ARG A 126 7.29 19.94 -15.91
C ARG A 126 6.79 18.95 -16.97
N HIS A 127 5.47 18.83 -17.17
CA HIS A 127 4.82 17.94 -18.14
C HIS A 127 5.40 16.51 -18.17
N PRO A 128 5.49 15.80 -17.01
CA PRO A 128 5.97 14.42 -17.00
C PRO A 128 5.07 13.54 -17.87
N LYS A 129 5.64 12.49 -18.48
CA LYS A 129 4.87 11.57 -19.34
C LYS A 129 3.70 10.92 -18.59
N TYR A 130 3.93 10.62 -17.31
CA TYR A 130 3.02 9.87 -16.48
C TYR A 130 2.78 10.58 -15.14
N TRP A 131 1.57 10.37 -14.63
CA TRP A 131 1.18 10.80 -13.29
C TRP A 131 0.44 9.64 -12.61
N LEU A 132 0.84 9.26 -11.40
CA LEU A 132 0.24 8.16 -10.62
C LEU A 132 -0.13 8.64 -9.23
N ALA A 133 -1.41 8.55 -8.87
CA ALA A 133 -1.87 8.95 -7.56
C ALA A 133 -2.67 7.84 -6.85
N GLU A 134 -2.63 7.88 -5.52
CA GLU A 134 -3.43 7.00 -4.66
C GLU A 134 -4.28 7.82 -3.70
N ASN A 135 -5.49 7.30 -3.40
CA ASN A 135 -6.34 7.87 -2.36
C ASN A 135 -7.32 6.84 -1.79
N VAL A 136 -8.04 7.23 -0.75
CA VAL A 136 -9.12 6.41 -0.18
C VAL A 136 -10.35 6.39 -1.10
N PRO A 137 -11.17 5.30 -1.13
CA PRO A 137 -12.37 5.23 -1.97
C PRO A 137 -13.40 6.34 -1.69
N GLY A 138 -13.41 6.87 -0.45
CA GLY A 138 -14.28 8.01 -0.10
C GLY A 138 -14.03 9.28 -0.92
N LEU A 139 -12.90 9.37 -1.66
CA LEU A 139 -12.65 10.44 -2.62
C LEU A 139 -13.70 10.48 -3.74
N LEU A 140 -14.18 9.31 -4.17
CA LEU A 140 -15.14 9.19 -5.28
C LEU A 140 -16.50 9.84 -4.94
N ASP A 141 -16.93 9.72 -3.68
CA ASP A 141 -18.20 10.24 -3.20
C ASP A 141 -18.07 11.59 -2.47
N HIS A 142 -16.84 12.06 -2.26
CA HIS A 142 -16.59 13.29 -1.51
C HIS A 142 -17.29 14.48 -2.17
N ASP A 143 -18.06 15.22 -1.37
CA ASP A 143 -18.85 16.35 -1.83
C ASP A 143 -19.80 15.99 -3.00
N GLY A 144 -20.46 14.81 -2.92
CA GLY A 144 -21.33 14.32 -3.99
C GLY A 144 -20.61 14.07 -5.31
N GLY A 145 -19.33 13.67 -5.27
CA GLY A 145 -18.49 13.39 -6.43
C GLY A 145 -17.83 14.63 -7.06
N ARG A 146 -18.14 15.85 -6.58
CA ARG A 146 -17.60 17.10 -7.17
C ARG A 146 -16.09 17.20 -7.04
N THR A 147 -15.54 16.74 -5.95
CA THR A 147 -14.09 16.72 -5.71
C THR A 147 -13.37 15.85 -6.72
N PHE A 148 -13.86 14.63 -6.92
CA PHE A 148 -13.26 13.71 -7.88
C PHE A 148 -13.35 14.25 -9.31
N ALA A 149 -14.52 14.79 -9.69
CA ALA A 149 -14.70 15.43 -10.98
C ALA A 149 -13.79 16.68 -11.19
N ALA A 150 -13.47 17.41 -10.12
CA ALA A 150 -12.53 18.53 -10.18
C ALA A 150 -11.09 18.05 -10.45
N ILE A 151 -10.66 16.95 -9.80
CA ILE A 151 -9.37 16.32 -10.04
C ILE A 151 -9.23 15.89 -11.50
N LEU A 152 -10.22 15.16 -12.03
CA LEU A 152 -10.20 14.70 -13.42
C LEU A 152 -10.11 15.85 -14.39
N ARG A 153 -10.96 16.88 -14.21
CA ARG A 153 -10.94 18.08 -15.08
C ARG A 153 -9.62 18.84 -15.05
N GLU A 154 -8.98 18.91 -13.87
CA GLU A 154 -7.70 19.59 -13.77
C GLU A 154 -6.63 18.85 -14.55
N MET A 155 -6.55 17.52 -14.42
CA MET A 155 -5.59 16.71 -15.18
C MET A 155 -5.88 16.73 -16.70
N GLU A 156 -7.15 16.71 -17.10
CA GLU A 156 -7.55 16.86 -18.51
C GLU A 156 -7.11 18.19 -19.10
N LYS A 157 -7.24 19.30 -18.35
CA LYS A 157 -6.75 20.63 -18.80
C LYS A 157 -5.24 20.65 -19.03
N LEU A 158 -4.49 19.87 -18.24
CA LEU A 158 -3.05 19.71 -18.39
C LEU A 158 -2.67 18.77 -19.54
N GLY A 159 -3.65 18.23 -20.27
CA GLY A 159 -3.45 17.36 -21.42
C GLY A 159 -3.33 15.88 -21.10
N TYR A 160 -3.58 15.48 -19.85
CA TYR A 160 -3.52 14.07 -19.48
C TYR A 160 -4.82 13.34 -19.82
N PHE A 161 -4.70 12.18 -20.44
CA PHE A 161 -5.74 11.15 -20.40
C PHE A 161 -5.67 10.47 -19.04
N VAL A 162 -6.80 10.36 -18.32
CA VAL A 162 -6.83 9.82 -16.97
C VAL A 162 -7.67 8.55 -16.91
N GLU A 163 -7.08 7.49 -16.36
CA GLU A 163 -7.78 6.26 -16.00
C GLU A 163 -7.74 6.09 -14.47
N TRP A 164 -8.72 5.40 -13.93
CA TRP A 164 -8.74 5.10 -12.50
C TRP A 164 -9.45 3.78 -12.20
N GLN A 165 -9.04 3.16 -11.09
CA GLN A 165 -9.68 1.94 -10.60
C GLN A 165 -9.58 1.86 -9.08
N VAL A 166 -10.62 1.31 -8.43
CA VAL A 166 -10.55 0.91 -7.03
C VAL A 166 -9.94 -0.49 -6.96
N LEU A 167 -8.75 -0.60 -6.38
CA LEU A 167 -8.02 -1.86 -6.20
C LEU A 167 -8.06 -2.29 -4.74
N ASN A 168 -8.21 -3.60 -4.50
CA ASN A 168 -8.17 -4.18 -3.18
C ASN A 168 -6.83 -4.91 -2.99
N SER A 169 -6.07 -4.57 -1.96
CA SER A 169 -4.77 -5.18 -1.68
C SER A 169 -4.80 -6.70 -1.60
N ALA A 170 -5.92 -7.28 -1.18
CA ALA A 170 -6.10 -8.73 -1.11
C ALA A 170 -5.96 -9.41 -2.48
N ASP A 171 -6.30 -8.72 -3.57
CA ASP A 171 -6.19 -9.23 -4.94
C ASP A 171 -4.75 -9.22 -5.46
N PHE A 172 -3.82 -8.64 -4.68
CA PHE A 172 -2.40 -8.48 -5.02
C PHE A 172 -1.46 -9.26 -4.07
N GLY A 173 -1.97 -10.31 -3.44
CA GLY A 173 -1.16 -11.29 -2.68
C GLY A 173 -0.83 -10.91 -1.24
N VAL A 174 -1.45 -9.87 -0.68
CA VAL A 174 -1.39 -9.58 0.75
C VAL A 174 -2.73 -9.85 1.42
N PRO A 175 -2.78 -10.50 2.60
CA PRO A 175 -4.03 -10.85 3.26
C PRO A 175 -4.64 -9.64 4.00
N GLN A 176 -4.89 -8.55 3.27
CA GLN A 176 -5.49 -7.31 3.79
C GLN A 176 -6.58 -6.80 2.86
N ALA A 177 -7.80 -6.68 3.36
CA ALA A 177 -8.91 -6.04 2.66
C ALA A 177 -8.78 -4.51 2.72
N ARG A 178 -7.89 -3.96 1.86
CA ARG A 178 -7.62 -2.52 1.77
C ARG A 178 -7.95 -2.03 0.37
N LYS A 179 -9.10 -1.38 0.23
CA LYS A 179 -9.52 -0.74 -1.02
C LYS A 179 -8.93 0.66 -1.12
N ARG A 180 -8.35 0.98 -2.28
CA ARG A 180 -7.84 2.31 -2.61
C ARG A 180 -8.16 2.64 -4.06
N VAL A 181 -8.44 3.91 -4.34
CA VAL A 181 -8.54 4.39 -5.71
C VAL A 181 -7.13 4.77 -6.19
N TYR A 182 -6.75 4.21 -7.32
CA TYR A 182 -5.53 4.58 -8.04
C TYR A 182 -5.94 5.31 -9.31
N LEU A 183 -5.28 6.43 -9.57
CA LEU A 183 -5.45 7.23 -10.78
C LEU A 183 -4.13 7.23 -11.53
N ILE A 184 -4.19 7.01 -12.83
CA ILE A 184 -3.04 7.15 -13.72
C ILE A 184 -3.37 8.15 -14.83
N GLY A 185 -2.51 9.14 -15.01
CA GLY A 185 -2.54 10.06 -16.12
C GLY A 185 -1.37 9.81 -17.06
N TYR A 186 -1.58 9.97 -18.36
CA TYR A 186 -0.55 9.86 -19.39
C TYR A 186 -0.82 10.84 -20.51
N LEU A 187 0.25 11.36 -21.13
CA LEU A 187 0.17 12.31 -22.22
C LEU A 187 -0.06 11.63 -23.59
N ASP A 188 0.36 10.37 -23.73
CA ASP A 188 0.23 9.63 -24.99
C ASP A 188 -1.05 8.78 -25.01
N GLU A 189 -1.95 9.08 -25.94
CA GLU A 189 -3.23 8.38 -26.09
C GLU A 189 -3.07 6.86 -26.34
N ARG A 190 -1.93 6.43 -26.88
CA ARG A 190 -1.63 5.00 -27.10
C ARG A 190 -1.59 4.18 -25.80
N CYS A 191 -1.47 4.82 -24.63
CA CYS A 191 -1.56 4.17 -23.32
C CYS A 191 -2.98 3.74 -22.93
N ARG A 192 -4.01 4.27 -23.61
CA ARG A 192 -5.41 4.13 -23.22
C ARG A 192 -5.85 2.67 -23.13
N GLY A 193 -6.44 2.31 -21.96
CA GLY A 193 -6.95 0.96 -21.69
C GLY A 193 -5.87 -0.10 -21.46
N LYS A 194 -4.59 0.29 -21.39
CA LYS A 194 -3.49 -0.66 -21.21
C LYS A 194 -3.07 -0.84 -19.75
N ILE A 195 -3.25 0.19 -18.91
CA ILE A 195 -2.87 0.13 -17.50
C ILE A 195 -4.02 -0.41 -16.66
N PHE A 196 -5.22 0.10 -16.81
CA PHE A 196 -6.45 -0.43 -16.22
C PHE A 196 -7.38 -1.00 -17.30
N PRO A 197 -8.28 -1.95 -16.97
CA PRO A 197 -8.52 -2.50 -15.65
C PRO A 197 -7.58 -3.64 -15.25
N PHE A 198 -7.35 -3.81 -13.94
CA PHE A 198 -6.97 -5.08 -13.38
C PHE A 198 -8.24 -5.91 -13.14
N THR A 199 -8.28 -7.12 -13.67
CA THR A 199 -9.34 -8.09 -13.35
C THR A 199 -9.10 -8.68 -11.96
N GLU A 200 -10.16 -9.08 -11.26
CA GLU A 200 -10.03 -9.72 -9.94
C GLU A 200 -9.05 -10.91 -10.02
N GLY A 201 -8.08 -10.94 -9.11
CA GLY A 201 -7.03 -11.97 -9.09
C GLY A 201 -5.84 -11.76 -10.03
N ALA A 202 -5.83 -10.73 -10.88
CA ALA A 202 -4.78 -10.51 -11.89
C ALA A 202 -3.39 -10.16 -11.33
N GLY A 203 -3.28 -9.82 -10.05
CA GLY A 203 -2.01 -9.49 -9.38
C GLY A 203 -1.59 -10.48 -8.31
N ALA A 204 -2.41 -11.49 -8.00
CA ALA A 204 -2.05 -12.49 -7.01
C ALA A 204 -1.09 -13.52 -7.61
N PRO A 205 0.08 -13.78 -6.99
CA PRO A 205 0.81 -15.00 -7.28
C PRO A 205 -0.15 -16.16 -7.02
N ALA A 206 -0.14 -17.17 -7.91
CA ALA A 206 -1.01 -18.36 -7.78
C ALA A 206 -0.98 -18.85 -6.33
N VAL A 207 -2.09 -18.68 -5.62
CA VAL A 207 -2.23 -19.18 -4.27
C VAL A 207 -2.14 -20.71 -4.38
N GLN A 208 -1.05 -21.29 -3.87
CA GLN A 208 -0.95 -22.73 -3.80
C GLN A 208 -2.15 -23.26 -3.00
N PRO A 209 -2.83 -24.32 -3.47
CA PRO A 209 -3.95 -24.90 -2.76
C PRO A 209 -3.50 -25.29 -1.35
N ARG A 210 -4.15 -24.72 -0.35
CA ARG A 210 -3.84 -24.95 1.06
C ARG A 210 -4.32 -26.32 1.49
N PRO A 211 -3.59 -27.03 2.36
CA PRO A 211 -4.02 -28.34 2.85
C PRO A 211 -5.37 -28.24 3.57
N ALA A 212 -6.29 -29.09 3.21
CA ALA A 212 -7.70 -29.08 3.62
C ALA A 212 -7.96 -29.48 5.11
N GLU A 213 -6.95 -29.70 5.94
CA GLU A 213 -7.11 -30.40 7.24
C GLU A 213 -6.64 -29.68 8.50
N ALA A 214 -6.66 -28.36 8.56
CA ALA A 214 -6.45 -27.71 9.85
C ALA A 214 -7.79 -27.55 10.61
N ALA A 215 -7.93 -28.25 11.72
CA ALA A 215 -9.06 -28.10 12.64
C ALA A 215 -8.60 -27.59 14.00
N ALA A 216 -9.26 -26.59 14.56
CA ALA A 216 -9.01 -26.06 15.88
C ALA A 216 -10.15 -26.37 16.83
N GLN A 217 -9.84 -26.75 18.07
CA GLN A 217 -10.85 -26.92 19.12
C GLN A 217 -11.10 -25.56 19.80
N ILE A 218 -12.30 -25.05 19.62
CA ILE A 218 -12.75 -23.80 20.23
C ILE A 218 -13.58 -24.12 21.46
N LYS A 219 -13.12 -23.70 22.65
CA LYS A 219 -13.88 -23.90 23.88
C LYS A 219 -15.25 -23.24 23.79
N CYS A 220 -16.30 -24.00 24.09
CA CYS A 220 -17.69 -23.53 24.08
C CYS A 220 -18.49 -24.15 25.21
N ALA A 221 -19.66 -23.60 25.49
CA ALA A 221 -20.56 -24.07 26.57
C ALA A 221 -21.39 -25.32 26.19
N THR A 222 -20.90 -26.15 25.28
CA THR A 222 -21.53 -27.45 24.96
C THR A 222 -21.12 -28.53 25.96
N LYS A 223 -21.89 -29.64 26.04
CA LYS A 223 -21.56 -30.78 26.89
C LYS A 223 -20.13 -31.34 26.66
N LYS A 224 -19.57 -31.17 25.44
CA LYS A 224 -18.19 -31.53 25.10
C LYS A 224 -17.15 -30.48 25.52
N GLY A 225 -17.57 -29.29 25.93
CA GLY A 225 -16.69 -28.21 26.33
C GLY A 225 -15.94 -27.52 25.17
N TYR A 226 -16.09 -27.98 23.93
CA TYR A 226 -15.48 -27.42 22.73
C TYR A 226 -16.29 -27.71 21.48
N GLN A 227 -16.09 -26.91 20.45
CA GLN A 227 -16.50 -27.15 19.06
C GLN A 227 -15.26 -27.13 18.17
N THR A 228 -15.27 -27.94 17.13
CA THR A 228 -14.19 -28.00 16.15
C THR A 228 -14.46 -26.99 15.06
N ALA A 229 -13.58 -26.01 14.91
CA ALA A 229 -13.58 -25.08 13.80
C ALA A 229 -12.67 -25.60 12.68
N ARG A 230 -13.12 -25.53 11.45
CA ARG A 230 -12.35 -25.86 10.24
C ARG A 230 -12.05 -24.58 9.46
N VAL A 231 -11.14 -24.69 8.51
CA VAL A 231 -10.94 -23.63 7.52
C VAL A 231 -12.28 -23.29 6.87
N GLY A 232 -12.69 -22.03 6.91
CA GLY A 232 -14.00 -21.62 6.40
C GLY A 232 -15.10 -21.44 7.46
N ASP A 233 -14.84 -21.72 8.74
CA ASP A 233 -15.79 -21.57 9.82
C ASP A 233 -15.67 -20.22 10.53
N SER A 234 -16.80 -19.64 10.97
CA SER A 234 -16.83 -18.44 11.82
C SER A 234 -16.72 -18.81 13.30
N ILE A 235 -16.09 -17.98 14.10
CA ILE A 235 -16.02 -18.14 15.55
C ILE A 235 -16.59 -16.90 16.23
N ASP A 236 -17.63 -17.09 17.03
CA ASP A 236 -18.18 -16.04 17.89
C ASP A 236 -17.29 -15.88 19.13
N LEU A 237 -16.57 -14.78 19.21
CA LEU A 237 -15.68 -14.41 20.30
C LEU A 237 -16.23 -13.28 21.18
N SER A 238 -17.53 -13.00 21.12
CA SER A 238 -18.19 -11.90 21.84
C SER A 238 -17.85 -11.83 23.34
N TYR A 239 -17.37 -12.92 23.93
CA TYR A 239 -16.98 -13.02 25.34
C TYR A 239 -15.70 -13.84 25.53
N ALA A 240 -14.62 -13.47 24.85
CA ALA A 240 -13.34 -14.20 24.85
C ALA A 240 -12.74 -14.44 26.25
N THR A 241 -13.08 -13.62 27.23
CA THR A 241 -12.62 -13.71 28.64
C THR A 241 -13.62 -14.37 29.58
N SER A 242 -14.84 -14.69 29.14
CA SER A 242 -15.87 -15.31 29.99
C SER A 242 -15.61 -16.80 30.20
N ASN A 243 -15.68 -17.26 31.45
CA ASN A 243 -15.59 -18.68 31.78
C ASN A 243 -16.89 -19.46 31.49
N THR A 244 -18.00 -18.79 31.18
CA THR A 244 -19.33 -19.38 30.96
C THR A 244 -19.87 -19.21 29.56
N ARG A 245 -19.37 -18.23 28.79
CA ARG A 245 -19.71 -18.01 27.37
C ARG A 245 -18.44 -18.11 26.54
N ARG A 246 -18.27 -19.23 25.83
CA ARG A 246 -17.09 -19.52 25.04
C ARG A 246 -17.50 -19.83 23.63
N GLY A 247 -16.75 -19.31 22.68
CA GLY A 247 -16.87 -19.35 21.24
C GLY A 247 -17.92 -20.32 20.66
N ARG A 248 -18.65 -19.83 19.70
CA ARG A 248 -19.51 -20.65 18.85
C ARG A 248 -18.86 -20.73 17.48
N VAL A 249 -18.83 -21.93 16.90
CA VAL A 249 -18.35 -22.16 15.56
C VAL A 249 -19.56 -22.15 14.61
N GLY A 250 -19.55 -21.28 13.61
CA GLY A 250 -20.53 -21.26 12.53
C GLY A 250 -19.93 -21.81 11.26
N HIS A 251 -20.60 -22.77 10.60
CA HIS A 251 -20.11 -23.41 9.38
C HIS A 251 -20.51 -22.64 8.12
N GLY A 252 -19.59 -22.48 7.16
CA GLY A 252 -19.89 -21.95 5.81
C GLY A 252 -19.46 -20.52 5.53
N ILE A 253 -18.59 -19.92 6.35
CA ILE A 253 -17.99 -18.60 6.09
C ILE A 253 -16.48 -18.76 5.98
N ALA A 254 -15.86 -18.19 4.95
CA ALA A 254 -14.45 -18.37 4.61
C ALA A 254 -13.49 -17.90 5.70
N HIS A 255 -12.63 -18.79 6.21
CA HIS A 255 -11.66 -18.51 7.26
C HIS A 255 -10.40 -19.32 7.09
N THR A 256 -9.26 -18.73 7.41
CA THR A 256 -7.98 -19.44 7.37
C THR A 256 -7.43 -19.66 8.78
N LEU A 257 -7.41 -20.91 9.21
CA LEU A 257 -6.60 -21.39 10.34
C LEU A 257 -5.48 -22.24 9.77
N THR A 258 -4.24 -21.80 9.86
CA THR A 258 -3.10 -22.67 9.62
C THR A 258 -2.17 -22.64 10.82
N ALA A 259 -1.96 -23.79 11.43
CA ALA A 259 -0.91 -24.01 12.41
C ALA A 259 0.14 -24.90 11.77
N CYS A 260 1.32 -24.35 11.45
CA CYS A 260 2.49 -25.14 11.10
C CYS A 260 3.63 -24.76 12.05
N GLY A 261 4.24 -25.74 12.71
CA GLY A 261 5.24 -25.57 13.74
C GLY A 261 6.40 -24.66 13.30
N LYS A 262 6.66 -23.58 14.00
CA LYS A 262 7.60 -22.47 13.79
C LYS A 262 7.19 -21.35 12.85
N GLN A 263 6.21 -21.52 11.98
CA GLN A 263 5.56 -20.44 11.25
C GLN A 263 4.08 -20.49 11.59
N GLY A 264 3.67 -19.72 12.61
CA GLY A 264 2.26 -19.58 12.95
C GLY A 264 1.54 -18.89 11.81
N THR A 265 0.54 -19.51 11.24
CA THR A 265 -0.33 -18.89 10.28
C THR A 265 -1.26 -17.96 11.03
N LEU A 266 -1.35 -16.72 10.54
CA LEU A 266 -2.18 -15.68 11.10
C LEU A 266 -3.65 -15.95 10.78
N CYS A 267 -4.44 -16.25 11.81
CA CYS A 267 -5.88 -16.07 11.75
C CYS A 267 -6.21 -14.64 12.09
N PHE A 268 -6.77 -13.91 11.16
CA PHE A 268 -7.29 -12.60 11.46
C PHE A 268 -8.65 -12.72 12.14
N VAL A 269 -8.85 -11.92 13.18
CA VAL A 269 -10.13 -11.77 13.86
C VAL A 269 -10.63 -10.37 13.59
N ASP A 270 -11.77 -10.26 12.93
CA ASP A 270 -12.49 -9.01 12.85
C ASP A 270 -13.13 -8.75 14.22
N LEU A 271 -12.67 -7.72 14.92
CA LEU A 271 -13.09 -7.38 16.28
C LEU A 271 -14.30 -6.44 16.33
N ASN A 272 -15.15 -6.45 15.32
CA ASN A 272 -16.44 -5.76 15.33
C ASN A 272 -17.38 -6.33 16.41
N ALA A 273 -18.59 -5.75 16.51
CA ALA A 273 -19.62 -6.17 17.45
C ALA A 273 -19.99 -7.66 17.35
N ASP A 274 -19.73 -8.28 16.20
CA ASP A 274 -19.85 -9.72 15.95
C ASP A 274 -18.49 -10.25 15.43
N PRO A 275 -17.55 -10.58 16.32
CA PRO A 275 -16.19 -10.99 15.94
C PRO A 275 -16.20 -12.26 15.09
N LYS A 276 -15.52 -12.19 13.93
CA LYS A 276 -15.42 -13.30 12.98
C LYS A 276 -13.95 -13.57 12.65
N LEU A 277 -13.62 -14.83 12.43
CA LEU A 277 -12.37 -15.17 11.75
C LEU A 277 -12.49 -14.79 10.29
N THR A 278 -11.46 -14.15 9.77
CA THR A 278 -11.41 -13.72 8.38
C THR A 278 -10.10 -14.16 7.73
N GLU A 279 -10.14 -14.40 6.43
CA GLU A 279 -8.94 -14.72 5.65
C GLU A 279 -8.01 -13.51 5.54
N ASN A 280 -8.59 -12.33 5.52
CA ASN A 280 -7.88 -11.09 5.34
C ASN A 280 -8.04 -10.19 6.57
N ALA A 281 -6.95 -9.53 6.96
CA ALA A 281 -7.03 -8.41 7.90
C ALA A 281 -7.88 -7.28 7.29
N ARG A 282 -8.55 -6.52 8.15
CA ARG A 282 -9.18 -5.27 7.73
C ARG A 282 -8.11 -4.26 7.29
N CYS A 283 -8.55 -3.21 6.63
CA CYS A 283 -7.69 -2.10 6.30
C CYS A 283 -6.98 -1.58 7.56
N LEU A 284 -5.66 -1.54 7.52
CA LEU A 284 -4.87 -0.93 8.59
C LEU A 284 -5.15 0.57 8.65
N THR A 285 -5.33 1.07 9.85
CA THR A 285 -5.50 2.50 10.13
C THR A 285 -4.33 3.00 10.98
N THR A 286 -4.19 4.31 11.06
CA THR A 286 -3.16 4.96 11.90
C THR A 286 -3.39 4.75 13.40
N ARG A 287 -4.53 4.17 13.80
CA ARG A 287 -4.96 3.97 15.18
C ARG A 287 -4.77 2.54 15.69
N GLN A 288 -4.01 1.70 14.98
CA GLN A 288 -3.75 0.32 15.40
C GLN A 288 -3.05 0.19 16.77
N ASP A 289 -2.45 1.27 17.28
CA ASP A 289 -1.81 1.35 18.58
C ASP A 289 -2.79 1.45 19.77
N ASN A 290 -4.07 1.75 19.54
CA ASN A 290 -5.04 2.06 20.59
C ASN A 290 -5.60 0.84 21.34
N GLY A 291 -5.18 -0.39 21.01
CA GLY A 291 -5.57 -1.63 21.69
C GLY A 291 -6.96 -2.14 21.31
N ILE A 292 -7.21 -3.38 21.70
CA ILE A 292 -8.38 -4.19 21.28
C ILE A 292 -9.72 -3.67 21.83
N HIS A 293 -9.71 -2.87 22.90
CA HIS A 293 -10.90 -2.60 23.71
C HIS A 293 -11.60 -1.25 23.47
N ARG A 294 -11.08 -0.38 22.59
CA ARG A 294 -11.53 1.02 22.55
C ARG A 294 -12.22 1.49 21.27
N HIS A 295 -12.33 0.68 20.22
CA HIS A 295 -12.88 1.15 18.95
C HIS A 295 -13.98 0.26 18.39
N LYS A 296 -15.07 0.89 17.97
CA LYS A 296 -16.13 0.26 17.20
C LYS A 296 -15.58 -0.06 15.80
N GLY A 297 -15.14 -1.31 15.59
CA GLY A 297 -15.14 -1.87 14.28
C GLY A 297 -13.93 -1.68 13.36
N GLU A 298 -12.78 -1.14 13.84
CA GLU A 298 -11.64 -0.84 12.96
C GLU A 298 -10.36 -1.64 13.24
N VAL A 299 -10.39 -2.61 14.14
CA VAL A 299 -9.19 -3.32 14.59
C VAL A 299 -9.24 -4.78 14.19
N SER A 300 -8.18 -5.26 13.53
CA SER A 300 -7.93 -6.68 13.36
C SER A 300 -7.08 -7.21 14.50
N GLY A 301 -7.45 -8.36 15.03
CA GLY A 301 -6.66 -9.12 15.99
C GLY A 301 -6.11 -10.39 15.37
N VAL A 302 -5.26 -11.06 16.11
CA VAL A 302 -4.71 -12.38 15.79
C VAL A 302 -5.07 -13.34 16.90
N LEU A 303 -5.59 -14.52 16.55
CA LEU A 303 -5.81 -15.59 17.49
C LEU A 303 -4.52 -16.41 17.65
N GLN A 304 -3.93 -16.38 18.82
CA GLN A 304 -2.72 -17.14 19.15
C GLN A 304 -2.86 -17.82 20.51
N GLY A 305 -2.70 -19.14 20.55
CA GLY A 305 -2.78 -19.90 21.81
C GLY A 305 -4.13 -19.73 22.54
N GLY A 306 -5.24 -19.56 21.82
CA GLY A 306 -6.57 -19.34 22.39
C GLY A 306 -6.81 -17.92 22.93
N ARG A 307 -5.89 -16.99 22.71
CA ARG A 307 -6.01 -15.57 23.07
C ARG A 307 -5.99 -14.69 21.84
N ILE A 308 -6.79 -13.62 21.85
CA ILE A 308 -6.74 -12.60 20.82
C ILE A 308 -5.72 -11.54 21.25
N ARG A 309 -4.79 -11.23 20.37
CA ARG A 309 -3.86 -10.11 20.50
C ARG A 309 -3.98 -9.18 19.29
N ARG A 310 -3.53 -7.95 19.46
CA ARG A 310 -3.36 -7.02 18.32
C ARG A 310 -2.23 -7.49 17.41
N LEU A 311 -2.28 -7.06 16.17
CA LEU A 311 -1.15 -7.19 15.24
C LEU A 311 0.06 -6.42 15.79
N THR A 312 1.24 -6.96 15.59
CA THR A 312 2.49 -6.25 15.83
C THR A 312 2.78 -5.26 14.69
N PRO A 313 3.64 -4.24 14.89
CA PRO A 313 4.07 -3.35 13.80
C PRO A 313 4.64 -4.12 12.61
N ARG A 314 5.44 -5.17 12.87
CA ARG A 314 5.99 -6.05 11.84
C ARG A 314 4.90 -6.71 10.99
N GLU A 315 3.89 -7.26 11.64
CA GLU A 315 2.75 -7.87 10.94
C GLU A 315 1.96 -6.84 10.13
N CYS A 316 1.79 -5.62 10.64
CA CYS A 316 1.14 -4.54 9.91
C CYS A 316 1.94 -4.13 8.66
N LEU A 317 3.27 -4.06 8.75
CA LEU A 317 4.12 -3.75 7.60
C LEU A 317 4.13 -4.90 6.57
N ARG A 318 4.13 -6.17 7.01
CA ARG A 318 3.95 -7.32 6.12
C ARG A 318 2.61 -7.27 5.36
N LEU A 319 1.53 -6.83 6.02
CA LEU A 319 0.23 -6.62 5.38
C LEU A 319 0.25 -5.50 4.33
N GLN A 320 1.23 -4.60 4.39
CA GLN A 320 1.47 -3.60 3.33
C GLN A 320 2.44 -4.10 2.24
N GLY A 321 2.88 -5.36 2.32
CA GLY A 321 3.76 -5.96 1.32
C GLY A 321 5.26 -5.74 1.54
N TRP A 322 5.66 -5.24 2.72
CA TRP A 322 7.08 -5.06 3.03
C TRP A 322 7.77 -6.39 3.34
N ALA A 323 8.99 -6.58 2.82
CA ALA A 323 9.85 -7.70 3.15
C ALA A 323 10.52 -7.52 4.52
N ASP A 324 10.88 -8.61 5.19
CA ASP A 324 11.37 -8.58 6.57
C ASP A 324 12.68 -7.80 6.76
N ASP A 325 13.59 -7.87 5.83
CA ASP A 325 14.84 -7.09 5.84
C ASP A 325 14.59 -5.58 5.77
N ARG A 326 13.57 -5.16 5.03
CA ARG A 326 13.10 -3.77 4.98
C ARG A 326 12.42 -3.36 6.28
N ILE A 327 11.57 -4.26 6.81
CA ILE A 327 10.87 -4.03 8.09
C ILE A 327 11.88 -3.87 9.23
N ASP A 328 12.94 -4.66 9.27
CA ASP A 328 13.98 -4.53 10.28
C ASP A 328 14.61 -3.14 10.29
N LYS A 329 14.92 -2.59 9.12
CA LYS A 329 15.44 -1.22 8.99
C LYS A 329 14.46 -0.17 9.50
N ILE A 330 13.16 -0.30 9.17
CA ILE A 330 12.11 0.61 9.66
C ILE A 330 12.01 0.56 11.19
N LEU A 331 11.98 -0.65 11.78
CA LEU A 331 11.78 -0.82 13.22
C LEU A 331 12.98 -0.37 14.05
N VAL A 332 14.19 -0.34 13.48
CA VAL A 332 15.39 0.22 14.16
C VAL A 332 15.25 1.73 14.39
N VAL A 333 14.62 2.46 13.45
CA VAL A 333 14.54 3.93 13.50
C VAL A 333 13.19 4.47 13.95
N SER A 334 12.18 3.60 14.10
CA SER A 334 10.80 3.97 14.45
C SER A 334 10.35 3.36 15.77
N SER A 335 9.66 4.15 16.61
CA SER A 335 8.92 3.59 17.75
C SER A 335 7.75 2.74 17.26
N GLU A 336 7.23 1.83 18.11
CA GLU A 336 6.03 1.04 17.80
C GLU A 336 4.87 1.90 17.27
N ARG A 337 4.58 3.00 17.96
CA ARG A 337 3.50 3.92 17.59
C ARG A 337 3.71 4.52 16.20
N GLN A 338 4.95 4.93 15.90
CA GLN A 338 5.26 5.46 14.57
C GLN A 338 5.16 4.39 13.49
N ALA A 339 5.63 3.17 13.77
CA ALA A 339 5.54 2.07 12.82
C ALA A 339 4.07 1.68 12.49
N TYR A 340 3.18 1.67 13.49
CA TYR A 340 1.74 1.48 13.23
C TYR A 340 1.17 2.60 12.35
N ARG A 341 1.50 3.86 12.65
CA ARG A 341 1.05 5.01 11.87
C ARG A 341 1.56 4.96 10.44
N GLN A 342 2.83 4.62 10.24
CA GLN A 342 3.47 4.46 8.94
C GLN A 342 2.81 3.33 8.13
N ALA A 343 2.55 2.19 8.74
CA ALA A 343 1.84 1.09 8.09
C ALA A 343 0.40 1.49 7.69
N GLY A 344 -0.31 2.24 8.54
CA GLY A 344 -1.67 2.72 8.25
C GLY A 344 -1.73 3.74 7.11
N ASN A 345 -0.76 4.66 7.04
CA ASN A 345 -0.67 5.70 6.01
C ASN A 345 -0.10 5.17 4.68
N GLY A 346 0.71 4.10 4.71
CA GLY A 346 1.42 3.62 3.54
C GLY A 346 0.50 3.05 2.46
N VAL A 347 0.95 3.09 1.21
CA VAL A 347 0.36 2.34 0.10
C VAL A 347 0.79 0.87 0.17
N THR A 348 0.01 -0.03 -0.41
CA THR A 348 0.40 -1.44 -0.50
C THR A 348 1.41 -1.62 -1.63
N VAL A 349 2.61 -2.05 -1.28
CA VAL A 349 3.76 -2.20 -2.19
C VAL A 349 3.41 -3.07 -3.40
N ASN A 350 2.73 -4.22 -3.18
CA ASN A 350 2.35 -5.15 -4.24
C ASN A 350 1.41 -4.55 -5.30
N VAL A 351 0.52 -3.63 -4.89
CA VAL A 351 -0.37 -2.95 -5.84
C VAL A 351 0.43 -2.00 -6.72
N VAL A 352 1.34 -1.23 -6.11
CA VAL A 352 2.22 -0.32 -6.85
C VAL A 352 3.15 -1.10 -7.78
N GLU A 353 3.71 -2.23 -7.34
CA GLU A 353 4.50 -3.13 -8.17
C GLU A 353 3.72 -3.60 -9.41
N ALA A 354 2.47 -4.01 -9.24
CA ALA A 354 1.64 -4.48 -10.36
C ALA A 354 1.33 -3.34 -11.36
N ILE A 355 1.03 -2.13 -10.88
CA ILE A 355 0.82 -0.95 -11.73
C ILE A 355 2.13 -0.60 -12.45
N GLY A 356 3.25 -0.58 -11.75
CA GLY A 356 4.57 -0.28 -12.30
C GLY A 356 4.95 -1.23 -13.43
N LYS A 357 4.74 -2.54 -13.26
CA LYS A 357 5.01 -3.54 -14.32
C LYS A 357 4.24 -3.26 -15.61
N ARG A 358 2.97 -2.87 -15.52
CA ARG A 358 2.20 -2.49 -16.70
C ARG A 358 2.71 -1.20 -17.31
N LEU A 359 3.04 -0.22 -16.49
CA LEU A 359 3.56 1.06 -16.95
C LEU A 359 4.90 0.89 -17.67
N ALA A 360 5.83 0.11 -17.12
CA ALA A 360 7.12 -0.20 -17.75
C ALA A 360 6.94 -0.91 -19.11
N ALA A 361 6.03 -1.89 -19.17
CA ALA A 361 5.74 -2.60 -20.43
C ALA A 361 5.22 -1.66 -21.51
N ILE A 362 4.34 -0.72 -21.16
CA ILE A 362 3.78 0.26 -22.08
C ILE A 362 4.85 1.27 -22.53
N ASP A 363 5.66 1.81 -21.61
CA ASP A 363 6.73 2.74 -21.96
C ASP A 363 7.74 2.09 -22.93
N ALA A 364 8.06 0.81 -22.72
CA ALA A 364 8.91 0.04 -23.62
C ALA A 364 8.29 -0.12 -25.02
N GLU A 365 6.96 -0.42 -25.12
CA GLU A 365 6.24 -0.47 -26.40
C GLU A 365 6.27 0.89 -27.12
N LEU A 366 6.11 2.00 -26.39
CA LEU A 366 6.10 3.34 -26.95
C LEU A 366 7.46 3.82 -27.44
N CYS A 367 8.55 3.34 -26.79
CA CYS A 367 9.92 3.69 -27.16
C CYS A 367 10.50 2.78 -28.26
N GLY A 368 9.93 1.58 -28.48
CA GLY A 368 10.40 0.60 -29.47
C GLY A 368 9.72 0.68 -30.85
N GLY A 369 8.74 1.54 -31.01
CA GLY A 369 8.05 1.85 -32.27
C GLY A 369 8.39 3.24 -32.77
#